data_68219c4cbaec56c94bb3f17b7097deca
#
_entry.id   68219c4cbaec56c94bb3f17b7097deca
#
_cell.length_a   1.000
_cell.length_b   1.000
_cell.length_c   1.000
_cell.angle_alpha   90.00
_cell.angle_beta   90.00
_cell.angle_gamma   90.00
#
_symmetry.space_group_name_H-M   'P 1'
#
loop_
_entity.id
_entity.type
_entity.pdbx_description
1 polymer ?
#
loop_
_entity_poly.entity_id
_entity_poly.type
_entity_poly.pdbx_seq_one_letter_code
_entity_poly.pdbx_strand_id
1 'polypeptide(L)'
;MEKLLAQLIRLYLMPGQATGQHPAATPLVSDDGLTRAIVIDFPRAAGDESGHWAQLCEVANTLQEKLGFPAPAVSVTGADAFRLWLSLREPVPVADVRRFLSLLRSAWFPELPLHASSTVELPPCLHGATGKWAAFIHPGMGASFAGEEGLDIAPPAAAQLAFLEGLESIAPAQFEEALAAMHRPRETAPPQAPLAAPPDGLLLKDATLEDIVRHLHAMGIEPSFRHVLPGRA
;
A
#
# COMPACT_ATOMS: atom_id res chain seq x y z
N MET A 1 -2.24 -27.36 -7.21
CA MET A 1 -2.59 -26.91 -5.84
C MET A 1 -1.38 -26.92 -4.89
N GLU A 2 -0.61 -27.99 -4.79
CA GLU A 2 0.57 -28.08 -3.89
C GLU A 2 1.59 -26.95 -4.09
N LYS A 3 1.95 -26.63 -5.34
CA LYS A 3 2.91 -25.54 -5.62
C LYS A 3 2.39 -24.18 -5.19
N LEU A 4 1.10 -23.91 -5.39
CA LEU A 4 0.47 -22.67 -4.96
C LEU A 4 0.50 -22.54 -3.43
N LEU A 5 0.14 -23.61 -2.73
CA LEU A 5 0.21 -23.67 -1.27
C LEU A 5 1.66 -23.46 -0.77
N ALA A 6 2.64 -24.07 -1.45
CA ALA A 6 4.05 -23.85 -1.11
C ALA A 6 4.46 -22.37 -1.21
N GLN A 7 3.95 -21.62 -2.20
CA GLN A 7 4.21 -20.19 -2.32
C GLN A 7 3.50 -19.38 -1.21
N LEU A 8 2.27 -19.72 -0.87
CA LEU A 8 1.56 -19.07 0.25
C LEU A 8 2.29 -19.29 1.59
N ILE A 9 2.78 -20.52 1.82
CA ILE A 9 3.61 -20.83 3.00
C ILE A 9 4.91 -20.02 2.96
N ARG A 10 5.61 -20.00 1.82
CA ARG A 10 6.86 -19.24 1.65
C ARG A 10 6.69 -17.76 1.99
N LEU A 11 5.59 -17.16 1.58
CA LEU A 11 5.36 -15.72 1.69
C LEU A 11 4.72 -15.32 3.03
N TYR A 12 3.70 -16.06 3.49
CA TYR A 12 2.78 -15.52 4.48
C TYR A 12 2.58 -16.37 5.74
N LEU A 13 2.89 -17.66 5.68
CA LEU A 13 2.61 -18.57 6.79
C LEU A 13 3.84 -18.91 7.59
N MET A 14 3.64 -19.26 8.85
CA MET A 14 4.71 -19.73 9.71
C MET A 14 5.14 -21.15 9.29
N PRO A 15 6.43 -21.48 9.40
CA PRO A 15 6.91 -22.85 9.15
C PRO A 15 6.18 -23.86 10.02
N GLY A 16 5.69 -24.95 9.41
CA GLY A 16 4.99 -26.01 10.13
C GLY A 16 3.51 -25.73 10.45
N GLN A 17 2.98 -24.58 10.06
CA GLN A 17 1.57 -24.28 10.22
C GLN A 17 0.72 -25.15 9.30
N ALA A 18 -0.22 -25.90 9.88
CA ALA A 18 -1.14 -26.72 9.12
C ALA A 18 -2.14 -25.84 8.38
N THR A 19 -2.15 -25.93 7.05
CA THR A 19 -3.20 -25.36 6.23
C THR A 19 -4.34 -26.36 6.15
N GLY A 20 -5.48 -26.02 6.77
CA GLY A 20 -6.68 -26.85 6.65
C GLY A 20 -7.12 -27.00 5.18
N GLN A 21 -7.78 -28.11 4.86
CA GLN A 21 -8.24 -28.43 3.49
C GLN A 21 -9.45 -27.59 3.01
N HIS A 22 -9.96 -26.68 3.82
CA HIS A 22 -11.14 -25.86 3.52
C HIS A 22 -10.93 -24.37 3.88
N PRO A 23 -11.77 -23.46 3.36
CA PRO A 23 -11.65 -22.01 3.51
C PRO A 23 -11.94 -21.54 4.94
N ALA A 24 -11.40 -22.24 5.92
CA ALA A 24 -11.38 -21.77 7.28
C ALA A 24 -10.34 -20.64 7.39
N ALA A 25 -10.68 -19.62 8.16
CA ALA A 25 -9.75 -18.53 8.46
C ALA A 25 -8.42 -19.09 8.95
N THR A 26 -7.36 -18.85 8.19
CA THR A 26 -6.01 -19.31 8.53
C THR A 26 -5.37 -18.28 9.45
N PRO A 27 -4.87 -18.68 10.64
CA PRO A 27 -4.17 -17.76 11.51
C PRO A 27 -2.84 -17.34 10.87
N LEU A 28 -2.54 -16.04 10.93
CA LEU A 28 -1.27 -15.47 10.47
C LEU A 28 -0.27 -15.28 11.61
N VAL A 29 -0.74 -15.49 12.83
CA VAL A 29 0.03 -15.32 14.06
C VAL A 29 0.21 -16.69 14.69
N SER A 30 1.46 -17.02 15.08
CA SER A 30 1.77 -18.22 15.84
C SER A 30 1.37 -18.08 17.31
N ASP A 31 1.34 -19.20 18.04
CA ASP A 31 1.08 -19.23 19.48
C ASP A 31 2.10 -18.40 20.28
N ASP A 32 3.33 -18.27 19.77
CA ASP A 32 4.40 -17.44 20.34
C ASP A 32 4.26 -15.93 19.99
N GLY A 33 3.19 -15.54 19.29
CA GLY A 33 2.93 -14.15 18.93
C GLY A 33 3.80 -13.63 17.79
N LEU A 34 4.32 -14.51 16.94
CA LEU A 34 5.11 -14.14 15.76
C LEU A 34 4.28 -14.20 14.48
N THR A 35 4.63 -13.38 13.51
CA THR A 35 4.01 -13.38 12.18
C THR A 35 5.03 -13.17 11.06
N ARG A 36 4.74 -13.70 9.87
CA ARG A 36 5.47 -13.45 8.62
C ARG A 36 4.68 -12.61 7.62
N ALA A 37 3.45 -12.23 7.97
CA ALA A 37 2.60 -11.46 7.08
C ALA A 37 2.04 -10.22 7.79
N ILE A 38 1.96 -9.13 7.03
CA ILE A 38 1.17 -7.96 7.40
C ILE A 38 0.06 -7.88 6.35
N VAL A 39 -1.16 -8.12 6.77
CA VAL A 39 -2.33 -8.14 5.88
C VAL A 39 -3.29 -7.06 6.35
N ILE A 40 -3.60 -6.12 5.46
CA ILE A 40 -4.43 -4.95 5.74
C ILE A 40 -5.67 -5.02 4.86
N ASP A 41 -6.84 -4.95 5.49
CA ASP A 41 -8.12 -4.92 4.79
C ASP A 41 -8.52 -3.47 4.49
N PHE A 42 -9.02 -3.25 3.26
CA PHE A 42 -9.58 -1.98 2.79
C PHE A 42 -11.04 -2.22 2.41
N PRO A 43 -11.96 -2.15 3.38
CA PRO A 43 -13.37 -2.39 3.14
C PRO A 43 -13.99 -1.22 2.38
N ARG A 44 -14.99 -1.54 1.54
CA ARG A 44 -15.78 -0.55 0.84
C ARG A 44 -16.68 0.20 1.84
N ALA A 45 -16.55 1.53 1.85
CA ALA A 45 -17.45 2.36 2.62
C ALA A 45 -18.81 2.50 1.90
N ALA A 46 -19.86 2.63 2.66
CA ALA A 46 -21.21 2.84 2.10
C ALA A 46 -21.23 4.13 1.26
N GLY A 47 -21.62 4.01 -0.01
CA GLY A 47 -21.69 5.15 -0.94
C GLY A 47 -20.37 5.54 -1.61
N ASP A 48 -19.28 4.83 -1.35
CA ASP A 48 -17.98 5.05 -1.99
C ASP A 48 -17.55 3.78 -2.74
N GLU A 49 -17.70 3.79 -4.06
CA GLU A 49 -17.40 2.62 -4.89
C GLU A 49 -15.91 2.44 -5.20
N SER A 50 -15.08 3.48 -5.04
CA SER A 50 -13.66 3.44 -5.47
C SER A 50 -12.66 3.94 -4.45
N GLY A 51 -13.09 4.60 -3.39
CA GLY A 51 -12.19 5.22 -2.40
C GLY A 51 -11.31 4.22 -1.68
N HIS A 52 -11.83 3.05 -1.34
CA HIS A 52 -11.07 1.96 -0.72
C HIS A 52 -9.93 1.44 -1.62
N TRP A 53 -10.13 1.39 -2.95
CA TRP A 53 -9.07 1.09 -3.90
C TRP A 53 -8.01 2.19 -3.95
N ALA A 54 -8.43 3.46 -4.00
CA ALA A 54 -7.52 4.60 -3.99
C ALA A 54 -6.66 4.64 -2.71
N GLN A 55 -7.28 4.40 -1.55
CA GLN A 55 -6.59 4.30 -0.26
C GLN A 55 -5.55 3.17 -0.25
N LEU A 56 -5.89 1.98 -0.76
CA LEU A 56 -4.94 0.87 -0.88
C LEU A 56 -3.76 1.25 -1.76
N CYS A 57 -3.99 1.87 -2.91
CA CYS A 57 -2.94 2.30 -3.82
C CYS A 57 -2.01 3.34 -3.17
N GLU A 58 -2.56 4.30 -2.44
CA GLU A 58 -1.78 5.31 -1.73
C GLU A 58 -0.89 4.69 -0.66
N VAL A 59 -1.42 3.75 0.12
CA VAL A 59 -0.62 2.99 1.11
C VAL A 59 0.46 2.18 0.41
N ALA A 60 0.12 1.42 -0.65
CA ALA A 60 1.06 0.59 -1.40
C ALA A 60 2.21 1.42 -2.01
N ASN A 61 1.91 2.59 -2.59
CA ASN A 61 2.91 3.49 -3.15
C ASN A 61 3.81 4.06 -2.05
N THR A 62 3.23 4.49 -0.93
CA THR A 62 4.00 5.00 0.22
C THR A 62 4.97 3.96 0.76
N LEU A 63 4.56 2.70 0.88
CA LEU A 63 5.42 1.61 1.33
C LEU A 63 6.62 1.40 0.39
N GLN A 64 6.41 1.49 -0.92
CA GLN A 64 7.46 1.34 -1.93
C GLN A 64 8.36 2.57 -2.02
N GLU A 65 7.78 3.76 -2.16
CA GLU A 65 8.51 5.00 -2.45
C GLU A 65 9.20 5.60 -1.21
N LYS A 66 8.59 5.49 -0.03
CA LYS A 66 9.11 6.11 1.20
C LYS A 66 9.89 5.15 2.07
N LEU A 67 9.53 3.86 2.04
CA LEU A 67 10.16 2.84 2.88
C LEU A 67 11.02 1.85 2.08
N GLY A 68 11.02 1.92 0.75
CA GLY A 68 11.81 1.04 -0.13
C GLY A 68 11.40 -0.43 -0.04
N PHE A 69 10.16 -0.72 0.35
CA PHE A 69 9.68 -2.10 0.44
C PHE A 69 9.42 -2.68 -0.95
N PRO A 70 9.55 -4.00 -1.12
CA PRO A 70 9.09 -4.68 -2.31
C PRO A 70 7.60 -4.38 -2.58
N ALA A 71 7.18 -4.49 -3.83
CA ALA A 71 5.79 -4.31 -4.20
C ALA A 71 4.90 -5.29 -3.43
N PRO A 72 3.87 -4.80 -2.70
CA PRO A 72 2.95 -5.65 -1.98
C PRO A 72 2.04 -6.41 -2.94
N ALA A 73 1.54 -7.57 -2.51
CA ALA A 73 0.47 -8.22 -3.24
C ALA A 73 -0.88 -7.60 -2.91
N VAL A 74 -1.80 -7.70 -3.84
CA VAL A 74 -3.19 -7.27 -3.66
C VAL A 74 -4.11 -8.44 -3.97
N SER A 75 -5.17 -8.58 -3.19
CA SER A 75 -6.25 -9.53 -3.48
C SER A 75 -7.61 -8.88 -3.31
N VAL A 76 -8.60 -9.41 -4.05
CA VAL A 76 -10.02 -9.24 -3.76
C VAL A 76 -10.45 -10.29 -2.73
N THR A 77 -11.40 -9.97 -1.86
CA THR A 77 -11.82 -10.88 -0.78
C THR A 77 -12.98 -11.80 -1.17
N GLY A 78 -13.61 -11.56 -2.31
CA GLY A 78 -14.88 -12.20 -2.67
C GLY A 78 -16.10 -11.61 -1.95
N ALA A 79 -15.89 -10.60 -1.11
CA ALA A 79 -16.93 -9.89 -0.38
C ALA A 79 -16.98 -8.42 -0.79
N ASP A 80 -16.51 -7.53 0.06
CA ASP A 80 -16.62 -6.07 -0.12
C ASP A 80 -15.31 -5.33 0.21
N ALA A 81 -14.18 -6.01 0.09
CA ALA A 81 -12.88 -5.44 0.44
C ALA A 81 -11.78 -5.83 -0.52
N PHE A 82 -10.82 -4.92 -0.69
CA PHE A 82 -9.47 -5.26 -1.13
C PHE A 82 -8.59 -5.58 0.07
N ARG A 83 -7.55 -6.36 -0.16
CA ARG A 83 -6.59 -6.75 0.86
C ARG A 83 -5.18 -6.55 0.35
N LEU A 84 -4.37 -5.84 1.12
CA LEU A 84 -2.95 -5.62 0.87
C LEU A 84 -2.13 -6.62 1.69
N TRP A 85 -1.14 -7.25 1.04
CA TRP A 85 -0.31 -8.30 1.64
C TRP A 85 1.17 -7.92 1.56
N LEU A 86 1.81 -7.84 2.72
CA LEU A 86 3.25 -7.71 2.84
C LEU A 86 3.82 -9.02 3.41
N SER A 87 4.86 -9.52 2.77
CA SER A 87 5.60 -10.71 3.20
C SER A 87 6.85 -10.28 3.95
N LEU A 88 7.10 -10.88 5.10
CA LEU A 88 8.33 -10.71 5.88
C LEU A 88 9.23 -11.94 5.66
N ARG A 89 10.51 -11.73 5.36
CA ARG A 89 11.45 -12.83 5.13
C ARG A 89 11.62 -13.69 6.37
N GLU A 90 11.64 -13.05 7.54
CA GLU A 90 11.73 -13.70 8.84
C GLU A 90 10.54 -13.32 9.71
N PRO A 91 10.11 -14.22 10.63
CA PRO A 91 9.04 -13.90 11.56
C PRO A 91 9.42 -12.73 12.47
N VAL A 92 8.45 -11.85 12.72
CA VAL A 92 8.60 -10.74 13.66
C VAL A 92 7.48 -10.77 14.71
N PRO A 93 7.69 -10.20 15.91
CA PRO A 93 6.64 -10.05 16.89
C PRO A 93 5.45 -9.22 16.36
N VAL A 94 4.24 -9.66 16.64
CA VAL A 94 3.01 -8.91 16.30
C VAL A 94 3.02 -7.50 16.90
N ALA A 95 3.69 -7.32 18.04
CA ALA A 95 3.87 -6.01 18.67
C ALA A 95 4.62 -5.03 17.74
N ASP A 96 5.65 -5.51 17.03
CA ASP A 96 6.42 -4.69 16.09
C ASP A 96 5.60 -4.36 14.85
N VAL A 97 4.77 -5.29 14.36
CA VAL A 97 3.82 -5.02 13.28
C VAL A 97 2.80 -3.95 13.69
N ARG A 98 2.24 -4.04 14.89
CA ARG A 98 1.32 -3.02 15.41
C ARG A 98 1.99 -1.66 15.53
N ARG A 99 3.23 -1.63 16.03
CA ARG A 99 4.04 -0.42 16.11
C ARG A 99 4.30 0.17 14.73
N PHE A 100 4.68 -0.67 13.77
CA PHE A 100 4.89 -0.26 12.38
C PHE A 100 3.64 0.41 11.78
N LEU A 101 2.47 -0.23 11.88
CA LEU A 101 1.22 0.32 11.37
C LEU A 101 0.79 1.61 12.10
N SER A 102 1.03 1.71 13.40
CA SER A 102 0.78 2.93 14.17
C SER A 102 1.67 4.09 13.70
N LEU A 103 2.94 3.84 13.45
CA LEU A 103 3.88 4.84 12.94
C LEU A 103 3.55 5.24 11.50
N LEU A 104 3.24 4.27 10.63
CA LEU A 104 2.81 4.50 9.25
C LEU A 104 1.57 5.38 9.20
N ARG A 105 0.57 5.06 10.02
CA ARG A 105 -0.64 5.85 10.16
C ARG A 105 -0.34 7.28 10.62
N SER A 106 0.45 7.43 11.67
CA SER A 106 0.78 8.75 12.22
C SER A 106 1.57 9.62 11.25
N ALA A 107 2.40 8.99 10.41
CA ALA A 107 3.27 9.72 9.48
C ALA A 107 2.55 10.18 8.21
N TRP A 108 1.63 9.36 7.66
CA TRP A 108 1.04 9.60 6.34
C TRP A 108 -0.47 9.41 6.26
N PHE A 109 -1.07 8.59 7.14
CA PHE A 109 -2.48 8.16 7.02
C PHE A 109 -3.28 8.35 8.31
N PRO A 110 -3.32 9.55 8.91
CA PRO A 110 -3.96 9.74 10.22
C PRO A 110 -5.43 9.34 10.23
N GLU A 111 -6.12 9.48 9.10
CA GLU A 111 -7.55 9.16 8.96
C GLU A 111 -7.85 7.70 8.62
N LEU A 112 -6.82 6.90 8.22
CA LEU A 112 -7.03 5.50 7.85
C LEU A 112 -6.86 4.58 9.07
N PRO A 113 -7.82 3.68 9.34
CA PRO A 113 -7.69 2.67 10.40
C PRO A 113 -6.81 1.51 9.93
N LEU A 114 -5.49 1.71 9.84
CA LEU A 114 -4.56 0.66 9.41
C LEU A 114 -4.38 -0.38 10.54
N HIS A 115 -4.91 -1.57 10.33
CA HIS A 115 -4.77 -2.71 11.24
C HIS A 115 -4.36 -3.96 10.47
N ALA A 116 -3.49 -4.78 11.08
CA ALA A 116 -3.17 -6.08 10.52
C ALA A 116 -4.21 -7.11 10.94
N SER A 117 -4.69 -7.88 9.97
CA SER A 117 -5.55 -9.03 10.23
C SER A 117 -4.75 -10.17 10.85
N SER A 118 -5.26 -10.76 11.92
CA SER A 118 -4.64 -11.91 12.59
C SER A 118 -5.00 -13.26 11.95
N THR A 119 -6.10 -13.27 11.19
CA THR A 119 -6.61 -14.45 10.49
C THR A 119 -7.11 -14.03 9.12
N VAL A 120 -6.94 -14.88 8.12
CA VAL A 120 -7.39 -14.62 6.76
C VAL A 120 -7.89 -15.90 6.09
N GLU A 121 -8.78 -15.75 5.15
CA GLU A 121 -9.04 -16.78 4.14
C GLU A 121 -7.97 -16.64 3.04
N LEU A 122 -7.22 -17.72 2.81
CA LEU A 122 -6.13 -17.71 1.83
C LEU A 122 -6.68 -17.79 0.40
N PRO A 123 -6.42 -16.79 -0.46
CA PRO A 123 -6.78 -16.90 -1.87
C PRO A 123 -5.94 -17.98 -2.61
N PRO A 124 -6.53 -18.63 -3.63
CA PRO A 124 -7.89 -18.48 -4.08
C PRO A 124 -8.87 -19.31 -3.24
N CYS A 125 -9.96 -18.72 -2.82
CA CYS A 125 -11.03 -19.41 -2.09
C CYS A 125 -12.39 -18.83 -2.46
N LEU A 126 -13.42 -19.67 -2.34
CA LEU A 126 -14.80 -19.27 -2.57
C LEU A 126 -15.37 -18.64 -1.29
N HIS A 127 -15.83 -17.41 -1.36
CA HIS A 127 -16.49 -16.75 -0.24
C HIS A 127 -17.93 -17.26 -0.10
N GLY A 128 -18.24 -17.89 1.04
CA GLY A 128 -19.47 -18.65 1.23
C GLY A 128 -20.75 -17.82 1.15
N ALA A 129 -20.73 -16.55 1.57
CA ALA A 129 -21.94 -15.72 1.60
C ALA A 129 -22.27 -15.09 0.23
N THR A 130 -21.26 -14.73 -0.55
CA THR A 130 -21.44 -14.05 -1.85
C THR A 130 -21.40 -14.99 -3.05
N GLY A 131 -20.80 -16.17 -2.89
CA GLY A 131 -20.53 -17.09 -3.98
C GLY A 131 -19.42 -16.61 -4.95
N LYS A 132 -18.72 -15.51 -4.62
CA LYS A 132 -17.60 -14.97 -5.40
C LYS A 132 -16.27 -15.52 -4.91
N TRP A 133 -15.27 -15.52 -5.79
CA TRP A 133 -13.93 -16.01 -5.47
C TRP A 133 -13.04 -14.86 -4.99
N ALA A 134 -12.38 -15.10 -3.85
CA ALA A 134 -11.20 -14.34 -3.46
C ALA A 134 -10.01 -14.75 -4.33
N ALA A 135 -9.20 -13.79 -4.76
CA ALA A 135 -8.04 -14.05 -5.63
C ALA A 135 -7.00 -12.95 -5.50
N PHE A 136 -5.74 -13.31 -5.69
CA PHE A 136 -4.72 -12.30 -5.96
C PHE A 136 -4.95 -11.69 -7.35
N ILE A 137 -4.82 -10.37 -7.43
CA ILE A 137 -5.01 -9.60 -8.65
C ILE A 137 -3.78 -8.76 -8.96
N HIS A 138 -3.55 -8.54 -10.26
CA HIS A 138 -2.51 -7.59 -10.66
C HIS A 138 -2.95 -6.17 -10.28
N PRO A 139 -2.10 -5.32 -9.65
CA PRO A 139 -2.48 -3.98 -9.22
C PRO A 139 -3.09 -3.11 -10.33
N GLY A 140 -2.62 -3.26 -11.58
CA GLY A 140 -3.18 -2.55 -12.74
C GLY A 140 -4.62 -2.92 -13.08
N MET A 141 -5.17 -4.00 -12.51
CA MET A 141 -6.56 -4.43 -12.71
C MET A 141 -7.47 -4.03 -11.55
N GLY A 142 -6.94 -3.56 -10.44
CA GLY A 142 -7.71 -3.34 -9.21
C GLY A 142 -8.89 -2.39 -9.38
N ALA A 143 -8.72 -1.31 -10.13
CA ALA A 143 -9.81 -0.37 -10.40
C ALA A 143 -11.01 -1.03 -11.11
N SER A 144 -10.81 -2.10 -11.88
CA SER A 144 -11.87 -2.83 -12.57
C SER A 144 -12.72 -3.68 -11.61
N PHE A 145 -12.25 -3.91 -10.38
CA PHE A 145 -12.96 -4.64 -9.35
C PHE A 145 -13.59 -3.72 -8.30
N ALA A 146 -13.45 -2.41 -8.42
CA ALA A 146 -14.09 -1.47 -7.51
C ALA A 146 -15.62 -1.60 -7.62
N GLY A 147 -16.27 -1.95 -6.50
CA GLY A 147 -17.69 -2.25 -6.48
C GLY A 147 -18.05 -3.75 -6.59
N GLU A 148 -17.10 -4.59 -7.03
CA GLU A 148 -17.28 -6.06 -7.12
C GLU A 148 -15.99 -6.76 -6.70
N GLU A 149 -15.63 -6.71 -5.42
CA GLU A 149 -14.34 -7.18 -4.88
C GLU A 149 -14.24 -8.73 -4.86
N GLY A 150 -14.58 -9.38 -5.98
CA GLY A 150 -14.55 -10.83 -6.16
C GLY A 150 -14.73 -11.26 -7.61
N LEU A 151 -14.35 -12.50 -7.90
CA LEU A 151 -14.49 -13.10 -9.23
C LEU A 151 -15.71 -14.03 -9.27
N ASP A 152 -16.47 -14.00 -10.36
CA ASP A 152 -17.61 -14.91 -10.57
C ASP A 152 -17.16 -16.36 -10.86
N ILE A 153 -15.93 -16.52 -11.35
CA ILE A 153 -15.36 -17.83 -11.68
C ILE A 153 -14.04 -18.06 -10.93
N ALA A 154 -13.73 -19.32 -10.68
CA ALA A 154 -12.46 -19.69 -10.05
C ALA A 154 -11.26 -19.17 -10.83
N PRO A 155 -10.32 -18.46 -10.20
CA PRO A 155 -9.12 -18.00 -10.88
C PRO A 155 -8.24 -19.18 -11.28
N PRO A 156 -7.58 -19.13 -12.46
CA PRO A 156 -6.67 -20.19 -12.87
C PRO A 156 -5.52 -20.35 -11.88
N ALA A 157 -5.35 -21.54 -11.31
CA ALA A 157 -4.31 -21.82 -10.31
C ALA A 157 -2.89 -21.51 -10.82
N ALA A 158 -2.64 -21.70 -12.12
CA ALA A 158 -1.36 -21.39 -12.75
C ALA A 158 -1.08 -19.87 -12.75
N ALA A 159 -2.09 -19.04 -12.99
CA ALA A 159 -1.95 -17.58 -12.95
C ALA A 159 -1.68 -17.09 -11.53
N GLN A 160 -2.40 -17.63 -10.54
CA GLN A 160 -2.16 -17.33 -9.11
C GLN A 160 -0.75 -17.75 -8.67
N LEU A 161 -0.28 -18.91 -9.11
CA LEU A 161 1.07 -19.39 -8.84
C LEU A 161 2.12 -18.44 -9.43
N ALA A 162 2.03 -18.14 -10.73
CA ALA A 162 2.96 -17.26 -11.41
C ALA A 162 3.03 -15.86 -10.77
N PHE A 163 1.89 -15.34 -10.32
CA PHE A 163 1.83 -14.07 -9.58
C PHE A 163 2.62 -14.16 -8.27
N LEU A 164 2.39 -15.19 -7.47
CA LEU A 164 3.05 -15.35 -6.17
C LEU A 164 4.56 -15.65 -6.30
N GLU A 165 4.98 -16.34 -7.35
CA GLU A 165 6.40 -16.62 -7.63
C GLU A 165 7.21 -15.34 -7.86
N GLY A 166 6.59 -14.29 -8.42
CA GLY A 166 7.19 -13.00 -8.66
C GLY A 166 7.30 -12.08 -7.44
N LEU A 167 6.72 -12.47 -6.29
CA LEU A 167 6.71 -11.63 -5.09
C LEU A 167 7.97 -11.80 -4.25
N GLU A 168 8.45 -10.68 -3.73
CA GLU A 168 9.58 -10.61 -2.81
C GLU A 168 9.11 -10.36 -1.36
N SER A 169 9.95 -10.76 -0.41
CA SER A 169 9.70 -10.54 1.01
C SER A 169 10.60 -9.42 1.54
N ILE A 170 10.05 -8.60 2.43
CA ILE A 170 10.77 -7.54 3.15
C ILE A 170 11.88 -8.20 3.98
N ALA A 171 13.12 -7.75 3.79
CA ALA A 171 14.24 -8.23 4.59
C ALA A 171 14.18 -7.66 6.02
N PRO A 172 14.71 -8.36 7.04
CA PRO A 172 14.74 -7.87 8.42
C PRO A 172 15.31 -6.46 8.53
N ALA A 173 16.45 -6.20 7.89
CA ALA A 173 17.08 -4.89 7.90
C ALA A 173 16.19 -3.79 7.32
N GLN A 174 15.44 -4.07 6.23
CA GLN A 174 14.50 -3.10 5.66
C GLN A 174 13.36 -2.78 6.62
N PHE A 175 12.84 -3.78 7.32
CA PHE A 175 11.77 -3.59 8.30
C PHE A 175 12.24 -2.77 9.51
N GLU A 176 13.42 -3.07 10.04
CA GLU A 176 14.04 -2.32 11.14
C GLU A 176 14.35 -0.88 10.73
N GLU A 177 14.89 -0.66 9.53
CA GLU A 177 15.17 0.67 8.98
C GLU A 177 13.90 1.48 8.82
N ALA A 178 12.81 0.89 8.33
CA ALA A 178 11.52 1.54 8.23
C ALA A 178 10.98 1.97 9.60
N LEU A 179 11.06 1.10 10.61
CA LEU A 179 10.68 1.43 11.99
C LEU A 179 11.51 2.59 12.53
N ALA A 180 12.83 2.57 12.30
CA ALA A 180 13.75 3.61 12.76
C ALA A 180 13.50 4.95 12.04
N ALA A 181 13.27 4.92 10.73
CA ALA A 181 12.99 6.11 9.92
C ALA A 181 11.71 6.82 10.35
N MET A 182 10.65 6.05 10.62
CA MET A 182 9.37 6.60 11.08
C MET A 182 9.39 7.02 12.56
N HIS A 183 10.32 6.48 13.35
CA HIS A 183 10.43 6.81 14.77
C HIS A 183 11.25 8.10 15.00
N ARG A 184 12.08 8.51 14.05
CA ARG A 184 12.74 9.81 14.12
C ARG A 184 11.65 10.89 14.11
N PRO A 185 11.61 11.79 15.10
CA PRO A 185 10.77 12.97 14.99
C PRO A 185 11.11 13.56 13.62
N ARG A 186 10.10 13.81 12.79
CA ARG A 186 10.31 14.59 11.58
C ARG A 186 10.96 15.86 12.09
N GLU A 187 12.27 16.00 11.89
CA GLU A 187 12.94 17.26 12.11
C GLU A 187 12.14 18.21 11.24
N THR A 188 11.28 18.98 11.89
CA THR A 188 10.65 20.14 11.26
C THR A 188 11.83 20.82 10.64
N ALA A 189 11.86 20.88 9.31
CA ALA A 189 12.89 21.61 8.59
C ALA A 189 13.13 22.87 9.41
N PRO A 190 14.38 23.17 9.81
CA PRO A 190 14.64 24.27 10.73
C PRO A 190 13.79 25.41 10.23
N PRO A 191 13.03 26.12 11.11
CA PRO A 191 12.12 27.14 10.67
C PRO A 191 12.95 27.95 9.68
N GLN A 192 12.56 27.93 8.39
CA GLN A 192 13.27 28.68 7.37
C GLN A 192 13.35 30.04 7.99
N ALA A 193 14.58 30.48 8.31
CA ALA A 193 14.80 31.78 8.89
C ALA A 193 13.96 32.71 8.03
N PRO A 194 13.08 33.55 8.59
CA PRO A 194 12.12 34.32 7.83
C PRO A 194 12.90 34.87 6.66
N LEU A 195 12.58 34.41 5.45
CA LEU A 195 13.20 34.92 4.22
C LEU A 195 13.11 36.41 4.37
N ALA A 196 14.25 37.08 4.48
CA ALA A 196 14.31 38.52 4.59
C ALA A 196 13.31 39.04 3.55
N ALA A 197 12.33 39.81 4.01
CA ALA A 197 11.28 40.33 3.14
C ALA A 197 11.95 40.83 1.87
N PRO A 198 11.50 40.41 0.66
CA PRO A 198 12.11 40.90 -0.55
C PRO A 198 12.09 42.42 -0.52
N PRO A 199 13.21 43.08 -0.85
CA PRO A 199 13.20 44.53 -0.90
C PRO A 199 12.11 44.97 -1.87
N ASP A 200 11.16 45.73 -1.39
CA ASP A 200 10.02 46.33 -2.10
C ASP A 200 9.34 45.46 -3.16
N GLY A 201 8.15 44.98 -2.79
CA GLY A 201 7.38 44.01 -3.53
C GLY A 201 7.16 44.38 -5.00
N LEU A 202 7.78 43.61 -5.90
CA LEU A 202 7.29 43.47 -7.26
C LEU A 202 5.88 42.88 -7.16
N LEU A 203 4.87 43.72 -7.38
CA LEU A 203 3.51 43.21 -7.53
C LEU A 203 3.48 42.30 -8.74
N LEU A 204 2.80 41.17 -8.67
CA LEU A 204 2.72 40.16 -9.74
C LEU A 204 2.38 40.74 -11.12
N LYS A 205 1.72 41.88 -11.15
CA LYS A 205 1.36 42.64 -12.37
C LYS A 205 2.54 43.32 -13.07
N ASP A 206 3.65 43.53 -12.35
CA ASP A 206 4.83 44.21 -12.86
C ASP A 206 6.02 43.24 -13.04
N ALA A 207 5.82 41.96 -12.70
CA ALA A 207 6.83 40.92 -12.82
C ALA A 207 6.96 40.45 -14.28
N THR A 208 8.17 40.38 -14.78
CA THR A 208 8.48 39.76 -16.07
C THR A 208 8.42 38.22 -15.96
N LEU A 209 8.27 37.53 -17.10
CA LEU A 209 8.35 36.06 -17.13
C LEU A 209 9.69 35.55 -16.52
N GLU A 210 10.77 36.30 -16.76
CA GLU A 210 12.10 35.97 -16.23
C GLU A 210 12.15 36.06 -14.70
N ASP A 211 11.47 37.05 -14.10
CA ASP A 211 11.39 37.21 -12.65
C ASP A 211 10.59 36.07 -12.02
N ILE A 212 9.51 35.64 -12.66
CA ILE A 212 8.67 34.50 -12.23
C ILE A 212 9.49 33.21 -12.30
N VAL A 213 10.20 32.96 -13.41
CA VAL A 213 11.03 31.76 -13.58
C VAL A 213 12.15 31.74 -12.54
N ARG A 214 12.83 32.85 -12.33
CA ARG A 214 13.89 32.97 -11.32
C ARG A 214 13.36 32.69 -9.91
N HIS A 215 12.18 33.17 -9.60
CA HIS A 215 11.53 32.92 -8.31
C HIS A 215 11.16 31.45 -8.13
N LEU A 216 10.61 30.81 -9.17
CA LEU A 216 10.26 29.37 -9.15
C LEU A 216 11.51 28.49 -9.01
N HIS A 217 12.60 28.82 -9.73
CA HIS A 217 13.87 28.12 -9.57
C HIS A 217 14.48 28.26 -8.16
N ALA A 218 14.33 29.44 -7.54
CA ALA A 218 14.77 29.65 -6.16
C ALA A 218 13.99 28.80 -5.15
N MET A 219 12.74 28.38 -5.50
CA MET A 219 11.91 27.46 -4.71
C MET A 219 12.13 25.99 -5.11
N GLY A 220 13.06 25.70 -6.04
CA GLY A 220 13.29 24.33 -6.55
C GLY A 220 12.20 23.82 -7.50
N ILE A 221 11.41 24.70 -8.08
CA ILE A 221 10.33 24.36 -9.03
C ILE A 221 10.80 24.67 -10.45
N GLU A 222 10.80 23.69 -11.35
CA GLU A 222 11.09 23.87 -12.76
C GLU A 222 9.80 24.06 -13.56
N PRO A 223 9.48 25.29 -14.03
CA PRO A 223 8.23 25.55 -14.71
C PRO A 223 8.27 25.08 -16.17
N SER A 224 7.18 24.47 -16.66
CA SER A 224 6.99 24.18 -18.08
C SER A 224 5.96 25.13 -18.68
N PHE A 225 6.27 25.74 -19.80
CA PHE A 225 5.39 26.69 -20.49
C PHE A 225 4.80 26.06 -21.77
N ARG A 226 3.50 26.22 -21.97
CA ARG A 226 2.82 25.90 -23.25
C ARG A 226 2.46 27.19 -23.97
N HIS A 227 2.87 27.31 -25.21
CA HIS A 227 2.43 28.42 -26.06
C HIS A 227 1.00 28.15 -26.55
N VAL A 228 0.08 29.02 -26.16
CA VAL A 228 -1.32 28.99 -26.65
C VAL A 228 -1.44 30.06 -27.71
N LEU A 229 -1.61 29.64 -28.95
CA LEU A 229 -1.91 30.59 -30.06
C LEU A 229 -3.33 31.17 -29.83
N PRO A 230 -3.51 32.48 -29.93
CA PRO A 230 -4.84 33.08 -29.89
C PRO A 230 -5.68 32.53 -31.06
N GLY A 231 -6.85 31.96 -30.73
CA GLY A 231 -7.81 31.51 -31.72
C GLY A 231 -8.15 32.66 -32.64
N ARG A 232 -8.06 32.44 -33.98
CA ARG A 232 -8.58 33.38 -34.96
C ARG A 232 -10.09 33.51 -34.73
N ALA A 233 -10.53 34.72 -34.44
CA ALA A 233 -11.94 35.12 -34.48
C ALA A 233 -12.46 35.06 -35.93
#